data_7ae4a2964b5303d32a458cdcda4b6427
#
_entry.id   7ae4a2964b5303d32a458cdcda4b6427
#
_cell.length_a   1.000
_cell.length_b   1.000
_cell.length_c   1.000
_cell.angle_alpha   90.00
_cell.angle_beta   90.00
_cell.angle_gamma   90.00
#
_symmetry.space_group_name_H-M   'P 1'
#
loop_
_entity.id
_entity.type
_entity.pdbx_description
1 polymer ?
#
loop_
_entity_poly.entity_id
_entity_poly.type
_entity_poly.pdbx_seq_one_letter_code
_entity_poly.pdbx_strand_id
1 'polypeptide(L)'
;MTVSTSHLLIQLPMNVQCRIAKLGNIPPSELKRLRDLGLYVGSVASVITSAQNGPLLLAVGDARIAVNRDVAAEIKVVRIFQ
;
A
#
# COMPACT_ATOMS: atom_id res chain seq x y z
N MET A 1 -8.94 -16.49 19.34
CA MET A 1 -9.58 -15.71 18.26
C MET A 1 -8.57 -14.77 17.63
N THR A 2 -8.50 -14.80 16.33
CA THR A 2 -7.55 -13.97 15.62
C THR A 2 -8.21 -12.64 15.30
N VAL A 3 -7.55 -11.56 15.66
CA VAL A 3 -8.02 -10.21 15.33
C VAL A 3 -7.17 -9.66 14.21
N SER A 4 -7.80 -9.39 13.08
CA SER A 4 -7.13 -8.70 11.99
C SER A 4 -7.01 -7.23 12.35
N THR A 5 -5.78 -6.75 12.45
CA THR A 5 -5.54 -5.33 12.71
C THR A 5 -5.20 -4.67 11.39
N SER A 6 -6.00 -3.69 11.00
CA SER A 6 -5.68 -2.92 9.82
C SER A 6 -4.70 -1.81 10.17
N HIS A 7 -3.80 -1.55 9.25
CA HIS A 7 -2.79 -0.50 9.39
C HIS A 7 -2.88 0.41 8.18
N LEU A 8 -2.36 1.61 8.32
CA LEU A 8 -2.14 2.44 7.15
C LEU A 8 -0.86 2.00 6.46
N LEU A 9 -0.86 2.04 5.15
CA LEU A 9 0.31 1.64 4.37
C LEU A 9 1.56 2.40 4.81
N ILE A 10 1.41 3.69 5.12
CA ILE A 10 2.51 4.54 5.55
C ILE A 10 3.14 4.09 6.88
N GLN A 11 2.42 3.29 7.67
CA GLN A 11 2.89 2.80 8.97
C GLN A 11 3.55 1.43 8.87
N LEU A 12 3.47 0.79 7.72
CA LEU A 12 3.94 -0.59 7.57
C LEU A 12 5.46 -0.62 7.51
N PRO A 13 6.12 -1.55 8.23
CA PRO A 13 7.56 -1.73 8.10
C PRO A 13 7.93 -2.18 6.70
N MET A 14 9.18 -1.89 6.31
CA MET A 14 9.68 -2.36 5.03
C MET A 14 9.75 -3.87 4.98
N ASN A 15 9.56 -4.43 3.78
CA ASN A 15 9.69 -5.86 3.49
C ASN A 15 8.65 -6.74 4.21
N VAL A 16 7.55 -6.14 4.65
CA VAL A 16 6.43 -6.86 5.24
C VAL A 16 5.31 -6.91 4.21
N GLN A 17 4.84 -8.11 3.90
CA GLN A 17 3.75 -8.26 2.95
C GLN A 17 2.42 -7.88 3.58
N CYS A 18 1.60 -7.22 2.80
CA CYS A 18 0.27 -6.83 3.22
C CYS A 18 -0.72 -6.99 2.06
N ARG A 19 -2.00 -7.02 2.40
CA ARG A 19 -3.08 -7.00 1.43
C ARG A 19 -3.78 -5.66 1.53
N ILE A 20 -4.06 -5.07 0.39
CA ILE A 20 -4.77 -3.80 0.35
C ILE A 20 -6.22 -4.04 0.76
N ALA A 21 -6.64 -3.40 1.84
CA ALA A 21 -7.98 -3.58 2.40
C ALA A 21 -8.95 -2.49 1.99
N LYS A 22 -8.49 -1.25 1.92
CA LYS A 22 -9.36 -0.13 1.58
C LYS A 22 -8.53 1.02 1.01
N LEU A 23 -9.06 1.64 -0.02
CA LEU A 23 -8.53 2.86 -0.59
C LEU A 23 -9.43 4.00 -0.14
N GLY A 24 -8.86 4.94 0.60
CA GLY A 24 -9.62 6.03 1.16
C GLY A 24 -9.81 7.20 0.20
N ASN A 25 -9.59 8.40 0.71
CA ASN A 25 -9.84 9.61 -0.05
C ASN A 25 -8.67 9.92 -0.98
N ILE A 26 -8.65 9.25 -2.12
CA ILE A 26 -7.61 9.39 -3.13
C ILE A 26 -8.22 9.98 -4.39
N PRO A 27 -7.56 10.96 -5.03
CA PRO A 27 -8.10 11.54 -6.27
C PRO A 27 -8.36 10.48 -7.34
N PRO A 28 -9.42 10.62 -8.13
CA PRO A 28 -9.77 9.60 -9.14
C PRO A 28 -8.65 9.33 -10.14
N SER A 29 -7.91 10.33 -10.55
CA SER A 29 -6.78 10.13 -11.49
C SER A 29 -5.71 9.27 -10.88
N GLU A 30 -5.43 9.46 -9.59
CA GLU A 30 -4.43 8.66 -8.89
C GLU A 30 -4.94 7.23 -8.67
N LEU A 31 -6.21 7.08 -8.32
CA LEU A 31 -6.83 5.75 -8.19
C LEU A 31 -6.69 4.95 -9.49
N LYS A 32 -6.96 5.62 -10.62
CA LYS A 32 -6.85 4.97 -11.93
C LYS A 32 -5.41 4.55 -12.20
N ARG A 33 -4.45 5.43 -11.91
CA ARG A 33 -3.03 5.13 -12.10
C ARG A 33 -2.62 3.90 -11.28
N LEU A 34 -3.00 3.88 -10.00
CA LEU A 34 -2.66 2.77 -9.11
C LEU A 34 -3.29 1.48 -9.61
N ARG A 35 -4.56 1.52 -9.97
CA ARG A 35 -5.27 0.33 -10.47
C ARG A 35 -4.62 -0.19 -11.75
N ASP A 36 -4.27 0.71 -12.67
CA ASP A 36 -3.63 0.31 -13.92
C ASP A 36 -2.27 -0.32 -13.69
N LEU A 37 -1.61 0.03 -12.58
CA LEU A 37 -0.32 -0.54 -12.20
C LEU A 37 -0.46 -1.81 -11.36
N GLY A 38 -1.68 -2.19 -11.02
CA GLY A 38 -1.93 -3.43 -10.28
C GLY A 38 -2.24 -3.24 -8.80
N LEU A 39 -2.36 -1.99 -8.32
CA LEU A 39 -2.66 -1.72 -6.93
C LEU A 39 -4.15 -1.39 -6.76
N TYR A 40 -4.88 -2.32 -6.15
CA TYR A 40 -6.31 -2.19 -5.89
C TYR A 40 -6.66 -3.03 -4.67
N VAL A 41 -7.90 -2.92 -4.21
CA VAL A 41 -8.34 -3.71 -3.04
C VAL A 41 -8.16 -5.19 -3.35
N GLY A 42 -7.48 -5.89 -2.45
CA GLY A 42 -7.14 -7.29 -2.59
C GLY A 42 -5.72 -7.54 -3.08
N SER A 43 -5.03 -6.54 -3.63
CA SER A 43 -3.65 -6.69 -4.09
C SER A 43 -2.73 -6.97 -2.91
N VAL A 44 -1.72 -7.81 -3.16
CA VAL A 44 -0.65 -8.06 -2.20
C VAL A 44 0.52 -7.14 -2.55
N ALA A 45 1.02 -6.44 -1.55
CA ALA A 45 2.09 -5.48 -1.74
C ALA A 45 3.07 -5.51 -0.57
N SER A 46 4.25 -4.96 -0.78
CA SER A 46 5.19 -4.71 0.31
C SER A 46 5.90 -3.40 0.05
N VAL A 47 6.33 -2.74 1.13
CA VAL A 47 7.09 -1.50 1.03
C VAL A 47 8.57 -1.87 0.89
N ILE A 48 9.18 -1.47 -0.21
CA ILE A 48 10.60 -1.74 -0.47
C ILE A 48 11.46 -0.66 0.16
N THR A 49 11.11 0.59 -0.07
CA THR A 49 11.80 1.72 0.51
C THR A 49 10.79 2.76 0.96
N SER A 50 11.16 3.49 2.00
CA SER A 50 10.33 4.57 2.54
C SER A 50 11.25 5.70 2.94
N ALA A 51 11.40 6.68 2.06
CA ALA A 51 12.17 7.87 2.37
C ALA A 51 11.40 8.72 3.38
N GLN A 52 12.13 9.32 4.31
CA GLN A 52 11.51 10.03 5.42
C GLN A 52 10.57 11.15 4.94
N ASN A 53 10.96 11.86 3.90
CA ASN A 53 10.15 12.94 3.34
C ASN A 53 9.84 12.71 1.87
N GLY A 54 9.95 11.48 1.41
CA GLY A 54 9.75 11.16 0.02
C GLY A 54 8.67 10.10 -0.17
N PRO A 55 8.46 9.67 -1.40
CA PRO A 55 7.46 8.65 -1.69
C PRO A 55 7.88 7.29 -1.14
N LEU A 56 6.89 6.43 -0.96
CA LEU A 56 7.11 5.02 -0.70
C LEU A 56 7.27 4.30 -2.03
N LEU A 57 8.20 3.36 -2.10
CA LEU A 57 8.31 2.47 -3.25
C LEU A 57 7.73 1.12 -2.86
N LEU A 58 6.75 0.66 -3.61
CA LEU A 58 6.04 -0.58 -3.34
C LEU A 58 6.39 -1.64 -4.37
N ALA A 59 6.45 -2.88 -3.92
CA ALA A 59 6.48 -4.03 -4.79
C ALA A 59 5.07 -4.61 -4.86
N VAL A 60 4.51 -4.68 -6.07
CA VAL A 60 3.19 -5.25 -6.31
C VAL A 60 3.34 -6.20 -7.50
N GLY A 61 3.38 -7.51 -7.23
CA GLY A 61 3.73 -8.48 -8.27
C GLY A 61 5.11 -8.17 -8.83
N ASP A 62 5.20 -8.04 -10.13
CA ASP A 62 6.46 -7.70 -10.82
C ASP A 62 6.64 -6.18 -10.97
N ALA A 63 5.66 -5.41 -10.53
CA ALA A 63 5.70 -3.96 -10.69
C ALA A 63 6.36 -3.30 -9.49
N ARG A 64 6.95 -2.14 -9.74
CA ARG A 64 7.45 -1.25 -8.70
C ARG A 64 6.73 0.07 -8.84
N ILE A 65 6.05 0.48 -7.77
CA ILE A 65 5.16 1.62 -7.81
C ILE A 65 5.58 2.64 -6.75
N ALA A 66 5.79 3.87 -7.18
CA ALA A 66 6.05 4.96 -6.25
C ALA A 66 4.72 5.59 -5.83
N VAL A 67 4.50 5.71 -4.53
CA VAL A 67 3.26 6.26 -3.97
C VAL A 67 3.63 7.39 -3.04
N ASN A 68 3.04 8.56 -3.26
CA ASN A 68 3.26 9.70 -2.39
C ASN A 68 2.75 9.41 -0.98
N ARG A 69 3.39 10.05 0.02
CA ARG A 69 3.01 9.83 1.40
C ARG A 69 1.55 10.19 1.68
N ASP A 70 1.05 11.24 1.05
CA ASP A 70 -0.35 11.63 1.24
C ASP A 70 -1.30 10.54 0.78
N VAL A 71 -0.97 9.90 -0.33
CA VAL A 71 -1.77 8.78 -0.87
C VAL A 71 -1.61 7.56 0.01
N ALA A 72 -0.38 7.26 0.43
CA ALA A 72 -0.11 6.11 1.29
C ALA A 72 -0.85 6.20 2.63
N ALA A 73 -1.05 7.42 3.12
CA ALA A 73 -1.79 7.65 4.36
C ALA A 73 -3.29 7.36 4.22
N GLU A 74 -3.79 7.24 2.99
CA GLU A 74 -5.20 6.92 2.72
C GLU A 74 -5.43 5.46 2.39
N ILE A 75 -4.38 4.65 2.39
CA ILE A 75 -4.50 3.23 2.02
C ILE A 75 -4.44 2.39 3.29
N LYS A 76 -5.50 1.64 3.54
CA LYS A 76 -5.55 0.70 4.66
C LYS A 76 -5.12 -0.67 4.18
N VAL A 77 -4.31 -1.34 4.98
CA VAL A 77 -3.75 -2.63 4.65
C VAL A 77 -3.89 -3.59 5.82
N VAL A 78 -3.85 -4.88 5.53
CA VAL A 78 -3.82 -5.94 6.53
C VAL A 78 -2.53 -6.71 6.31
N ARG A 79 -1.75 -6.90 7.38
CA ARG A 79 -0.50 -7.65 7.29
C ARG A 79 -0.81 -9.12 6.98
N ILE A 80 0.05 -9.69 6.15
CA ILE A 80 -0.04 -11.11 5.83
C ILE A 80 1.02 -11.82 6.65
N PHE A 81 0.57 -12.76 7.48
CA PHE A 81 1.46 -13.59 8.27
C PHE A 81 1.59 -14.96 7.61
N GLN A 82 2.79 -15.48 7.63
CA GLN A 82 3.07 -16.80 7.08
C GLN A 82 3.45 -17.77 8.19
#